data_6c74ee9fb475675c4475ce29b19c62a7
#
_entry.id   6c74ee9fb475675c4475ce29b19c62a7
#
_cell.length_a   1.000
_cell.length_b   1.000
_cell.length_c   1.000
_cell.angle_alpha   90.00
_cell.angle_beta   90.00
_cell.angle_gamma   90.00
#
_symmetry.space_group_name_H-M   'P 1'
#
loop_
_entity.id
_entity.type
_entity.pdbx_description
1 polymer ?
#
loop_
_entity_poly.entity_id
_entity_poly.type
_entity_poly.pdbx_seq_one_letter_code
_entity_poly.pdbx_strand_id
1 'polypeptide(L)'
;MHRHNSYSPGSNSHSGQSYFWVNSSRGQPVPPNAVICGKDKDGSDIYVGLAHYSGDELPAKVVPRRREAYVSYDGKEISVAEYKLLVEKKLKWIPSTGGRIPPGAVPAGRTSTGETLYVGRRLVEGNVMAVGKVHYSHGCIYIPFGGREISYREYEILVYE
;
A
#
# COMPACT_ATOMS: atom_id res chain seq x y z
N MET A 1 -5.46 -22.76 7.12
CA MET A 1 -5.56 -22.17 6.86
C MET A 1 -5.99 -21.59 6.00
N HIS A 2 -6.06 -20.94 5.66
CA HIS A 2 -6.61 -20.46 4.93
C HIS A 2 -6.31 -19.74 3.95
N ARG A 3 -6.10 -19.89 3.06
CA ARG A 3 -5.77 -19.36 2.06
C ARG A 3 -6.57 -18.39 1.50
N HIS A 4 -7.66 -18.34 1.64
CA HIS A 4 -8.51 -17.31 1.15
C HIS A 4 -8.17 -15.97 1.74
N ASN A 5 -7.37 -15.91 2.75
CA ASN A 5 -6.95 -14.66 3.29
C ASN A 5 -5.97 -13.92 2.40
N SER A 6 -5.42 -14.58 1.42
CA SER A 6 -4.48 -13.93 0.52
C SER A 6 -5.18 -13.30 -0.67
N TYR A 7 -6.51 -13.31 -0.68
CA TYR A 7 -7.27 -12.89 -1.84
C TYR A 7 -8.03 -11.61 -1.56
N SER A 8 -7.79 -10.60 -2.35
CA SER A 8 -8.48 -9.32 -2.20
C SER A 8 -9.87 -9.39 -2.81
N PRO A 9 -10.90 -8.86 -2.15
CA PRO A 9 -12.23 -8.85 -2.74
C PRO A 9 -12.28 -8.14 -4.09
N GLY A 10 -11.43 -7.15 -4.32
CA GLY A 10 -11.44 -6.46 -5.58
C GLY A 10 -10.88 -7.24 -6.73
N SER A 11 -10.07 -8.27 -6.44
CA SER A 11 -9.40 -8.99 -7.52
C SER A 11 -10.30 -9.92 -8.26
N ASN A 12 -11.40 -10.36 -7.67
CA ASN A 12 -12.24 -11.32 -8.34
C ASN A 12 -13.33 -10.67 -9.19
N SER A 13 -13.32 -9.36 -9.29
CA SER A 13 -14.28 -8.68 -10.15
C SER A 13 -13.94 -8.84 -11.62
N HIS A 14 -12.81 -9.40 -11.94
CA HIS A 14 -12.36 -9.57 -13.32
C HIS A 14 -12.08 -11.00 -13.64
N SER A 15 -12.27 -11.36 -14.88
CA SER A 15 -11.87 -12.67 -15.33
C SER A 15 -10.36 -12.73 -15.27
N GLY A 16 -9.82 -13.66 -14.64
CA GLY A 16 -8.38 -13.76 -14.49
C GLY A 16 -7.87 -12.76 -13.44
N GLN A 17 -7.25 -13.27 -12.47
CA GLN A 17 -6.73 -12.45 -11.38
C GLN A 17 -5.56 -11.64 -11.84
N SER A 18 -5.55 -10.34 -11.59
CA SER A 18 -4.40 -9.50 -11.87
C SER A 18 -3.58 -9.23 -10.63
N TYR A 19 -4.08 -9.51 -9.44
CA TYR A 19 -3.30 -9.33 -8.20
C TYR A 19 -3.90 -10.14 -7.06
N PHE A 20 -3.07 -10.38 -6.03
CA PHE A 20 -3.47 -11.08 -4.81
C PHE A 20 -2.80 -10.41 -3.61
N TRP A 21 -3.43 -10.53 -2.45
CA TRP A 21 -2.83 -10.14 -1.18
C TRP A 21 -2.42 -11.41 -0.46
N VAL A 22 -1.12 -11.52 -0.13
CA VAL A 22 -0.55 -12.72 0.46
C VAL A 22 -0.09 -12.41 1.88
N ASN A 23 -0.51 -13.24 2.84
CA ASN A 23 -0.12 -13.05 4.24
C ASN A 23 1.38 -13.10 4.40
N SER A 24 1.92 -12.22 5.23
CA SER A 24 3.33 -12.15 5.52
C SER A 24 3.55 -11.54 6.90
N SER A 25 4.81 -11.39 7.27
CA SER A 25 5.17 -10.77 8.53
C SER A 25 6.64 -10.42 8.52
N ARG A 26 7.05 -9.69 9.54
CA ARG A 26 8.43 -9.27 9.69
C ARG A 26 9.35 -10.48 9.63
N GLY A 27 10.38 -10.41 8.79
CA GLY A 27 11.37 -11.48 8.68
C GLY A 27 11.03 -12.61 7.74
N GLN A 28 9.82 -12.63 7.18
CA GLN A 28 9.45 -13.66 6.23
C GLN A 28 10.00 -13.35 4.85
N PRO A 29 10.27 -14.38 4.03
CA PRO A 29 10.73 -14.15 2.65
C PRO A 29 9.67 -13.41 1.85
N VAL A 30 10.13 -12.62 0.89
CA VAL A 30 9.24 -11.91 -0.02
C VAL A 30 8.82 -12.86 -1.14
N PRO A 31 7.51 -13.01 -1.41
CA PRO A 31 7.09 -13.90 -2.49
C PRO A 31 7.53 -13.35 -3.84
N PRO A 32 7.70 -14.23 -4.84
CA PRO A 32 7.96 -13.78 -6.20
C PRO A 32 6.81 -12.90 -6.68
N ASN A 33 7.14 -11.93 -7.50
CA ASN A 33 6.17 -10.99 -8.07
C ASN A 33 5.51 -10.07 -7.06
N ALA A 34 6.07 -9.93 -5.86
CA ALA A 34 5.61 -8.91 -4.93
C ALA A 34 5.83 -7.54 -5.56
N VAL A 35 4.87 -6.65 -5.40
CA VAL A 35 4.88 -5.36 -6.06
C VAL A 35 5.86 -4.42 -5.37
N ILE A 36 6.83 -3.94 -6.13
CA ILE A 36 7.79 -2.96 -5.64
C ILE A 36 7.22 -1.57 -5.88
N CYS A 37 7.17 -0.78 -4.83
CA CYS A 37 6.78 0.62 -4.94
C CYS A 37 7.93 1.47 -5.47
N GLY A 38 9.13 1.24 -4.94
CA GLY A 38 10.30 2.03 -5.29
C GLY A 38 11.44 1.73 -4.34
N LYS A 39 12.36 2.67 -4.21
CA LYS A 39 13.55 2.49 -3.38
C LYS A 39 13.55 3.45 -2.20
N ASP A 40 14.09 2.98 -1.09
CA ASP A 40 14.42 3.80 0.05
C ASP A 40 15.77 4.47 -0.22
N LYS A 41 16.15 5.41 0.65
CA LYS A 41 17.40 6.14 0.43
C LYS A 41 18.64 5.27 0.53
N ASP A 42 18.56 4.14 1.22
CA ASP A 42 19.69 3.20 1.33
C ASP A 42 19.70 2.17 0.20
N GLY A 43 18.81 2.32 -0.79
CA GLY A 43 18.71 1.39 -1.91
C GLY A 43 17.81 0.19 -1.65
N SER A 44 17.24 0.06 -0.47
CA SER A 44 16.33 -1.05 -0.15
C SER A 44 15.06 -0.93 -0.96
N ASP A 45 14.53 -2.07 -1.40
CA ASP A 45 13.23 -2.09 -2.05
C ASP A 45 12.12 -1.83 -1.05
N ILE A 46 11.16 -1.02 -1.46
CA ILE A 46 9.94 -0.76 -0.69
C ILE A 46 8.81 -1.47 -1.41
N TYR A 47 8.10 -2.34 -0.68
CA TYR A 47 7.02 -3.14 -1.23
C TYR A 47 5.66 -2.62 -0.77
N VAL A 48 4.64 -2.95 -1.55
CA VAL A 48 3.26 -2.56 -1.24
C VAL A 48 2.67 -3.60 -0.30
N GLY A 49 2.22 -3.16 0.85
CA GLY A 49 1.59 -4.03 1.83
C GLY A 49 0.24 -3.50 2.29
N LEU A 50 -0.39 -4.27 3.16
CA LEU A 50 -1.70 -3.98 3.72
C LEU A 50 -1.74 -4.51 5.15
N ALA A 51 -2.15 -3.68 6.10
CA ALA A 51 -2.15 -4.09 7.50
C ALA A 51 -3.33 -3.49 8.26
N HIS A 52 -3.74 -4.19 9.31
CA HIS A 52 -4.80 -3.70 10.19
C HIS A 52 -4.19 -2.85 11.28
N TYR A 53 -4.84 -1.76 11.58
CA TYR A 53 -4.46 -0.93 12.72
C TYR A 53 -5.65 -0.11 13.19
N SER A 54 -5.99 -0.23 14.47
CA SER A 54 -7.00 0.61 15.12
C SER A 54 -8.35 0.63 14.40
N GLY A 55 -8.79 -0.53 13.91
CA GLY A 55 -10.07 -0.65 13.23
C GLY A 55 -10.02 -0.33 11.75
N ASP A 56 -8.91 0.21 11.26
CA ASP A 56 -8.71 0.47 9.84
C ASP A 56 -7.92 -0.67 9.22
N GLU A 57 -8.06 -0.83 7.91
CA GLU A 57 -7.17 -1.66 7.13
C GLU A 57 -6.46 -0.71 6.17
N LEU A 58 -5.13 -0.69 6.21
CA LEU A 58 -4.35 0.41 5.65
C LEU A 58 -3.25 -0.08 4.73
N PRO A 59 -2.99 0.61 3.61
CA PRO A 59 -1.78 0.35 2.83
C PRO A 59 -0.55 0.50 3.71
N ALA A 60 0.40 -0.40 3.52
CA ALA A 60 1.60 -0.46 4.33
C ALA A 60 2.85 -0.30 3.46
N LYS A 61 3.81 0.41 3.99
CA LYS A 61 5.13 0.54 3.41
C LYS A 61 6.01 -0.54 4.00
N VAL A 62 6.42 -1.52 3.20
CA VAL A 62 7.14 -2.68 3.70
C VAL A 62 8.57 -2.67 3.18
N VAL A 63 9.54 -2.72 4.09
CA VAL A 63 10.96 -2.70 3.76
C VAL A 63 11.62 -3.95 4.33
N PRO A 64 11.53 -5.10 3.64
CA PRO A 64 11.96 -6.37 4.21
C PRO A 64 13.45 -6.41 4.57
N ARG A 65 14.28 -5.74 3.79
CA ARG A 65 15.72 -5.72 4.04
C ARG A 65 16.05 -5.15 5.41
N ARG A 66 15.22 -4.24 5.90
CA ARG A 66 15.41 -3.69 7.24
C ARG A 66 14.45 -4.29 8.26
N ARG A 67 13.65 -5.28 7.85
CA ARG A 67 12.67 -5.95 8.71
C ARG A 67 11.70 -4.92 9.31
N GLU A 68 11.23 -4.00 8.46
CA GLU A 68 10.35 -2.91 8.88
C GLU A 68 9.13 -2.85 8.00
N ALA A 69 8.01 -2.45 8.60
CA ALA A 69 6.80 -2.13 7.88
C ALA A 69 6.04 -1.07 8.66
N TYR A 70 5.42 -0.14 7.94
CA TYR A 70 4.74 0.98 8.56
C TYR A 70 3.44 1.31 7.86
N VAL A 71 2.47 1.76 8.65
CA VAL A 71 1.25 2.37 8.13
C VAL A 71 1.16 3.79 8.66
N SER A 72 0.37 4.64 8.00
CA SER A 72 0.12 5.99 8.50
C SER A 72 -1.25 6.05 9.15
N TYR A 73 -1.31 6.63 10.34
CA TYR A 73 -2.55 6.72 11.09
C TYR A 73 -2.48 7.88 12.07
N ASP A 74 -3.49 8.74 12.04
CA ASP A 74 -3.65 9.84 13.00
C ASP A 74 -2.37 10.67 13.14
N GLY A 75 -1.78 11.04 12.01
CA GLY A 75 -0.60 11.90 11.98
C GLY A 75 0.72 11.20 12.26
N LYS A 76 0.70 9.89 12.48
CA LYS A 76 1.89 9.16 12.90
C LYS A 76 2.26 8.05 11.92
N GLU A 77 3.52 7.70 11.94
CA GLU A 77 4.03 6.50 11.27
C GLU A 77 4.03 5.38 12.30
N ILE A 78 3.25 4.34 12.04
CA ILE A 78 3.04 3.24 12.99
C ILE A 78 3.71 1.99 12.48
N SER A 79 4.59 1.40 13.28
CA SER A 79 5.25 0.14 12.94
C SER A 79 4.29 -1.02 13.09
N VAL A 80 4.29 -1.92 12.12
CA VAL A 80 3.46 -3.12 12.15
C VAL A 80 4.34 -4.33 11.87
N ALA A 81 3.99 -5.47 12.47
CA ALA A 81 4.77 -6.70 12.33
C ALA A 81 4.11 -7.70 11.39
N GLU A 82 2.79 -7.63 11.26
CA GLU A 82 2.03 -8.54 10.42
C GLU A 82 1.31 -7.75 9.36
N TYR A 83 1.34 -8.26 8.14
CA TYR A 83 0.77 -7.55 7.00
C TYR A 83 0.56 -8.54 5.86
N LYS A 84 -0.09 -8.06 4.82
CA LYS A 84 -0.15 -8.78 3.55
C LYS A 84 0.73 -8.06 2.55
N LEU A 85 1.27 -8.80 1.62
CA LEU A 85 2.03 -8.21 0.51
C LEU A 85 1.22 -8.36 -0.77
N LEU A 86 1.26 -7.33 -1.59
CA LEU A 86 0.59 -7.35 -2.88
C LEU A 86 1.46 -8.10 -3.88
N VAL A 87 0.84 -9.06 -4.57
CA VAL A 87 1.49 -9.85 -5.62
C VAL A 87 0.68 -9.65 -6.88
N GLU A 88 1.34 -9.38 -8.00
CA GLU A 88 0.62 -9.00 -9.20
C GLU A 88 1.22 -9.56 -10.48
N LYS A 89 0.48 -9.39 -11.56
CA LYS A 89 0.96 -9.70 -12.90
C LYS A 89 0.92 -8.48 -13.80
N LYS A 90 -0.13 -7.68 -13.72
CA LYS A 90 -0.29 -6.54 -14.63
C LYS A 90 -0.82 -5.33 -13.89
N LEU A 91 0.08 -4.63 -13.24
CA LEU A 91 -0.25 -3.38 -12.56
C LEU A 91 0.64 -2.27 -13.06
N LYS A 92 0.18 -1.05 -12.94
CA LYS A 92 0.99 0.11 -13.27
C LYS A 92 0.63 1.28 -12.38
N TRP A 93 1.56 2.21 -12.28
CA TRP A 93 1.37 3.43 -11.51
C TRP A 93 0.99 4.55 -12.47
N ILE A 94 -0.05 5.31 -12.14
CA ILE A 94 -0.42 6.46 -12.96
C ILE A 94 -0.56 7.71 -12.11
N PRO A 95 -0.25 8.90 -12.66
CA PRO A 95 -0.39 10.13 -11.89
C PRO A 95 -1.84 10.41 -11.53
N SER A 96 -2.05 10.94 -10.32
CA SER A 96 -3.35 11.39 -9.89
C SER A 96 -3.18 12.52 -8.88
N THR A 97 -4.28 13.14 -8.49
CA THR A 97 -4.24 14.27 -7.58
C THR A 97 -5.59 14.44 -6.90
N GLY A 98 -5.56 15.08 -5.71
CA GLY A 98 -6.77 15.50 -5.03
C GLY A 98 -7.68 14.38 -4.57
N GLY A 99 -7.14 13.17 -4.37
CA GLY A 99 -7.94 12.04 -3.94
C GLY A 99 -8.66 11.32 -5.06
N ARG A 100 -8.47 11.74 -6.31
CA ARG A 100 -9.16 11.11 -7.43
C ARG A 100 -8.79 9.65 -7.56
N ILE A 101 -9.81 8.84 -7.87
CA ILE A 101 -9.65 7.39 -8.00
C ILE A 101 -9.97 7.02 -9.43
N PRO A 102 -8.96 6.76 -10.26
CA PRO A 102 -9.21 6.37 -11.64
C PRO A 102 -9.80 4.97 -11.73
N PRO A 103 -10.44 4.63 -12.86
CA PRO A 103 -10.91 3.26 -13.05
C PRO A 103 -9.75 2.28 -12.94
N GLY A 104 -10.01 1.13 -12.32
CA GLY A 104 -9.00 0.10 -12.17
C GLY A 104 -8.06 0.31 -11.00
N ALA A 105 -8.27 1.33 -10.17
CA ALA A 105 -7.43 1.52 -9.00
C ALA A 105 -7.52 0.32 -8.06
N VAL A 106 -6.37 -0.06 -7.49
CA VAL A 106 -6.28 -1.23 -6.61
C VAL A 106 -6.75 -0.83 -5.22
N PRO A 107 -7.88 -1.38 -4.76
CA PRO A 107 -8.32 -1.10 -3.39
C PRO A 107 -7.39 -1.76 -2.39
N ALA A 108 -7.09 -1.06 -1.33
CA ALA A 108 -6.16 -1.55 -0.34
C ALA A 108 -6.65 -1.16 1.04
N GLY A 109 -7.63 -1.91 1.51
CA GLY A 109 -8.14 -1.70 2.85
C GLY A 109 -9.23 -0.65 2.90
N ARG A 110 -9.59 -0.28 4.11
CA ARG A 110 -10.64 0.69 4.36
C ARG A 110 -10.54 1.23 5.78
N THR A 111 -11.18 2.36 5.99
CA THR A 111 -11.28 2.93 7.30
C THR A 111 -12.30 2.17 8.15
N SER A 112 -12.31 2.42 9.44
CA SER A 112 -13.26 1.78 10.35
C SER A 112 -14.72 2.17 10.03
N THR A 113 -14.91 3.28 9.31
CA THR A 113 -16.25 3.71 8.91
C THR A 113 -16.64 3.21 7.52
N GLY A 114 -15.78 2.41 6.89
CA GLY A 114 -16.11 1.75 5.64
C GLY A 114 -15.63 2.42 4.37
N GLU A 115 -14.90 3.52 4.46
CA GLU A 115 -14.39 4.15 3.26
C GLU A 115 -13.23 3.34 2.68
N THR A 116 -13.30 3.01 1.38
CA THR A 116 -12.24 2.27 0.71
C THR A 116 -11.01 3.15 0.52
N LEU A 117 -9.84 2.57 0.82
CA LEU A 117 -8.55 3.21 0.58
C LEU A 117 -7.89 2.56 -0.62
N TYR A 118 -6.96 3.29 -1.26
CA TYR A 118 -6.30 2.80 -2.46
C TYR A 118 -4.79 2.93 -2.30
N VAL A 119 -4.07 2.14 -3.07
CA VAL A 119 -2.61 2.15 -3.03
C VAL A 119 -2.08 3.31 -3.84
N GLY A 120 -1.29 4.15 -3.21
CA GLY A 120 -0.59 5.20 -3.91
C GLY A 120 0.87 5.24 -3.52
N ARG A 121 1.63 6.02 -4.25
CA ARG A 121 3.03 6.26 -3.92
C ARG A 121 3.40 7.69 -4.23
N ARG A 122 4.41 8.17 -3.53
CA ARG A 122 4.87 9.53 -3.71
C ARG A 122 6.34 9.60 -3.34
N LEU A 123 7.09 10.37 -4.11
CA LEU A 123 8.47 10.67 -3.77
C LEU A 123 8.48 11.63 -2.59
N VAL A 124 9.21 11.28 -1.56
CA VAL A 124 9.32 12.09 -0.37
C VAL A 124 10.77 12.49 -0.14
N GLU A 125 11.02 13.18 0.93
CA GLU A 125 12.32 13.71 1.26
C GLU A 125 13.41 12.63 1.14
N GLY A 126 14.58 12.98 0.57
CA GLY A 126 15.66 12.04 0.40
C GLY A 126 15.50 11.10 -0.78
N ASN A 127 14.64 11.45 -1.73
CA ASN A 127 14.37 10.64 -2.92
C ASN A 127 13.84 9.24 -2.59
N VAL A 128 13.06 9.13 -1.54
CA VAL A 128 12.42 7.87 -1.18
C VAL A 128 11.04 7.81 -1.85
N MET A 129 10.80 6.71 -2.57
CA MET A 129 9.49 6.50 -3.17
C MET A 129 8.67 5.63 -2.23
N ALA A 130 7.77 6.24 -1.48
CA ALA A 130 7.06 5.57 -0.40
C ALA A 130 5.61 5.29 -0.73
N VAL A 131 5.12 4.17 -0.21
CA VAL A 131 3.72 3.75 -0.33
C VAL A 131 2.88 4.48 0.70
N GLY A 132 1.67 4.85 0.30
CA GLY A 132 0.72 5.42 1.22
C GLY A 132 -0.71 5.08 0.86
N LYS A 133 -1.63 5.65 1.65
CA LYS A 133 -3.06 5.45 1.45
C LYS A 133 -3.65 6.65 0.73
N VAL A 134 -4.32 6.40 -0.40
CA VAL A 134 -5.06 7.43 -1.09
C VAL A 134 -6.44 7.49 -0.47
N HIS A 135 -6.77 8.65 0.07
CA HIS A 135 -7.97 8.87 0.85
C HIS A 135 -8.90 9.83 0.10
N TYR A 136 -9.89 9.28 -0.57
CA TYR A 136 -10.74 10.06 -1.44
C TYR A 136 -11.42 11.23 -0.71
N SER A 137 -12.00 10.97 0.45
CA SER A 137 -12.74 12.01 1.15
C SER A 137 -11.84 13.09 1.72
N HIS A 138 -10.55 12.79 1.92
CA HIS A 138 -9.59 13.80 2.40
C HIS A 138 -8.87 14.50 1.26
N GLY A 139 -9.04 14.00 0.03
CA GLY A 139 -8.44 14.64 -1.14
C GLY A 139 -6.93 14.53 -1.26
N CYS A 140 -6.35 13.50 -0.71
CA CYS A 140 -4.88 13.41 -0.65
C CYS A 140 -4.40 11.97 -0.47
N ILE A 141 -3.08 11.82 -0.56
CA ILE A 141 -2.41 10.60 -0.11
C ILE A 141 -1.75 10.91 1.24
N TYR A 142 -1.73 9.93 2.12
CA TYR A 142 -0.96 10.00 3.36
C TYR A 142 0.18 9.00 3.29
N ILE A 143 1.39 9.46 3.58
CA ILE A 143 2.61 8.66 3.52
C ILE A 143 3.21 8.54 4.92
N PRO A 144 3.51 7.32 5.39
CA PRO A 144 4.23 7.16 6.66
C PRO A 144 5.72 7.40 6.43
N PHE A 145 6.27 8.42 7.05
CA PHE A 145 7.67 8.75 6.84
C PHE A 145 8.21 9.59 8.01
N GLY A 146 9.37 9.17 8.52
CA GLY A 146 10.03 9.93 9.59
C GLY A 146 9.22 10.01 10.87
N GLY A 147 8.48 8.98 11.19
CA GLY A 147 7.67 8.93 12.42
C GLY A 147 6.34 9.62 12.30
N ARG A 148 6.04 10.21 11.16
CA ARG A 148 4.82 11.01 10.98
C ARG A 148 4.01 10.51 9.79
N GLU A 149 2.79 10.95 9.72
CA GLU A 149 1.90 10.78 8.58
C GLU A 149 1.93 12.09 7.82
N ILE A 150 2.42 12.07 6.57
CA ILE A 150 2.57 13.29 5.78
C ILE A 150 1.60 13.22 4.59
N SER A 151 0.86 14.30 4.36
CA SER A 151 -0.11 14.33 3.27
C SER A 151 0.44 15.09 2.06
N TYR A 152 0.01 14.64 0.89
CA TYR A 152 0.34 15.30 -0.38
C TYR A 152 -0.88 15.28 -1.26
N ARG A 153 -1.04 16.29 -2.08
CA ARG A 153 -2.16 16.33 -3.03
C ARG A 153 -1.85 15.60 -4.33
N GLU A 154 -0.57 15.47 -4.67
CA GLU A 154 -0.15 14.84 -5.92
C GLU A 154 0.59 13.55 -5.62
N TYR A 155 0.32 12.52 -6.42
CA TYR A 155 0.85 11.17 -6.16
C TYR A 155 0.66 10.33 -7.40
N GLU A 156 1.15 9.10 -7.35
CA GLU A 156 0.79 8.08 -8.34
C GLU A 156 -0.06 7.04 -7.66
N ILE A 157 -1.07 6.56 -8.37
CA ILE A 157 -1.98 5.54 -7.84
C ILE A 157 -1.81 4.27 -8.65
N LEU A 158 -1.92 3.14 -7.97
CA LEU A 158 -1.73 1.83 -8.59
C LEU A 158 -3.02 1.38 -9.23
N VAL A 159 -2.95 1.00 -10.51
CA VAL A 159 -4.11 0.49 -11.22
C VAL A 159 -3.76 -0.80 -11.93
N TYR A 160 -4.74 -1.68 -12.16
CA TYR A 160 -4.50 -2.85 -12.97
C TYR A 160 -4.85 -2.56 -14.42
N GLU A 161 -4.15 -3.26 -15.30
CA GLU A 161 -4.33 -3.06 -16.74
C GLU A 161 -5.43 -3.92 -17.30
#